data_6aa0c8ec899f1d9aeae6ce86ab3725d8
#
_entry.id   6aa0c8ec899f1d9aeae6ce86ab3725d8
#
_cell.length_a   1.000
_cell.length_b   1.000
_cell.length_c   1.000
_cell.angle_alpha   90.00
_cell.angle_beta   90.00
_cell.angle_gamma   90.00
#
_symmetry.space_group_name_H-M   'P 1'
#
loop_
_entity.id
_entity.type
_entity.pdbx_description
1 polymer ?
#
loop_
_entity_poly.entity_id
_entity_poly.type
_entity_poly.pdbx_seq_one_letter_code
_entity_poly.pdbx_strand_id
1 'polypeptide(L)'
;MIAAVASVVAVLPWLIDGGPSIRYAIDIDVYRAGAAALLDGDNLYTRGYEVGGITLPFTYPPLAAMLFIPLALVPYAVALVTWTLASVLLLWWCLVIVLRHAAPRLADHRMIATWILPFALVAEPVRETIGFGQINILL
;
A
#
# COMPACT_ATOMS: atom_id res chain seq x y z
N MET A 1 3.24 -4.37 -22.54
CA MET A 1 4.41 -5.09 -22.01
C MET A 1 5.53 -4.13 -21.59
N ILE A 2 6.00 -3.23 -22.45
CA ILE A 2 7.07 -2.25 -22.15
C ILE A 2 6.70 -1.31 -20.98
N ALA A 3 5.48 -0.77 -20.94
CA ALA A 3 5.04 0.12 -19.87
C ALA A 3 4.89 -0.59 -18.51
N ALA A 4 4.47 -1.85 -18.49
CA ALA A 4 4.44 -2.65 -17.27
C ALA A 4 5.86 -2.94 -16.76
N VAL A 5 6.79 -3.23 -17.67
CA VAL A 5 8.22 -3.39 -17.35
C VAL A 5 8.81 -2.08 -16.85
N ALA A 6 8.49 -0.94 -17.47
CA ALA A 6 8.93 0.38 -17.04
C ALA A 6 8.38 0.74 -15.63
N SER A 7 7.14 0.37 -15.33
CA SER A 7 6.57 0.56 -13.99
C SER A 7 7.26 -0.31 -12.95
N VAL A 8 7.56 -1.57 -13.27
CA VAL A 8 8.33 -2.46 -12.40
C VAL A 8 9.75 -1.95 -12.22
N VAL A 9 10.41 -1.50 -13.29
CA VAL A 9 11.77 -0.94 -13.24
C VAL A 9 11.82 0.37 -12.47
N ALA A 10 10.80 1.20 -12.53
CA ALA A 10 10.70 2.44 -11.74
C ALA A 10 10.49 2.17 -10.23
N VAL A 11 9.83 1.05 -9.89
CA VAL A 11 9.57 0.64 -8.50
C VAL A 11 10.71 -0.24 -7.95
N LEU A 12 11.42 -0.96 -8.81
CA LEU A 12 12.46 -1.92 -8.41
C LEU A 12 13.63 -1.29 -7.64
N PRO A 13 14.21 -0.13 -8.02
CA PRO A 13 15.25 0.53 -7.23
C PRO A 13 14.76 0.92 -5.83
N TRP A 14 13.50 1.24 -5.73
CA TRP A 14 12.81 1.54 -4.48
C TRP A 14 12.69 0.31 -3.58
N LEU A 15 12.44 -0.87 -4.16
CA LEU A 15 12.37 -2.13 -3.44
C LEU A 15 13.78 -2.66 -3.08
N ILE A 16 14.82 -2.32 -3.87
CA ILE A 16 16.17 -2.88 -3.73
C ILE A 16 17.10 -1.92 -2.97
N ASP A 17 17.13 -0.65 -3.32
CA ASP A 17 18.07 0.33 -2.74
C ASP A 17 17.57 0.96 -1.43
N GLY A 18 16.37 0.58 -1.01
CA GLY A 18 15.83 1.01 0.27
C GLY A 18 15.98 2.50 0.47
N GLY A 19 15.35 3.32 -0.35
CA GLY A 19 15.10 4.70 0.06
C GLY A 19 14.56 4.67 1.50
N PRO A 20 14.83 5.67 2.33
CA PRO A 20 14.56 5.61 3.77
C PRO A 20 13.12 5.20 4.14
N SER A 21 12.20 5.26 3.18
CA SER A 21 10.78 4.97 3.37
C SER A 21 10.36 3.52 3.14
N ILE A 22 11.05 2.72 2.30
CA ILE A 22 10.63 1.33 2.01
C ILE A 22 11.28 0.30 2.93
N ARG A 23 12.36 0.66 3.61
CA ARG A 23 13.03 -0.28 4.53
C ARG A 23 12.10 -0.79 5.62
N TYR A 24 11.00 -0.08 5.88
CA TYR A 24 10.08 -0.45 6.92
C TYR A 24 8.69 0.18 6.67
N ALA A 25 7.79 -0.57 6.07
CA ALA A 25 6.40 -0.17 5.91
C ALA A 25 5.68 -0.27 7.27
N ILE A 26 5.91 0.74 8.10
CA ILE A 26 5.52 0.78 9.52
C ILE A 26 4.03 0.56 9.73
N ASP A 27 3.20 1.07 8.81
CA ASP A 27 1.76 0.93 8.92
C ASP A 27 1.30 -0.52 8.72
N ILE A 28 1.98 -1.29 7.85
CA ILE A 28 1.69 -2.73 7.70
C ILE A 28 1.93 -3.48 9.00
N ASP A 29 2.98 -3.15 9.74
CA ASP A 29 3.23 -3.79 11.04
C ASP A 29 2.19 -3.40 12.10
N VAL A 30 1.75 -2.13 12.10
CA VAL A 30 0.63 -1.71 12.96
C VAL A 30 -0.64 -2.47 12.61
N TYR A 31 -0.94 -2.66 11.31
CA TYR A 31 -2.12 -3.42 10.86
C TYR A 31 -2.04 -4.88 11.29
N ARG A 32 -0.87 -5.50 11.14
CA ARG A 32 -0.61 -6.88 11.55
C ARG A 32 -0.72 -7.05 13.06
N ALA A 33 -0.13 -6.12 13.82
CA ALA A 33 -0.16 -6.14 15.28
C ALA A 33 -1.60 -5.95 15.82
N GLY A 34 -2.37 -5.02 15.24
CA GLY A 34 -3.78 -4.85 15.59
C GLY A 34 -4.63 -6.09 15.25
N ALA A 35 -4.41 -6.69 14.08
CA ALA A 35 -5.11 -7.91 13.69
C ALA A 35 -4.75 -9.11 14.61
N ALA A 36 -3.48 -9.25 14.99
CA ALA A 36 -3.04 -10.28 15.94
C ALA A 36 -3.68 -10.07 17.31
N ALA A 37 -3.69 -8.85 17.83
CA ALA A 37 -4.35 -8.52 19.10
C ALA A 37 -5.85 -8.86 19.08
N LEU A 38 -6.52 -8.61 17.95
CA LEU A 38 -7.93 -9.00 17.79
C LEU A 38 -8.11 -10.51 17.82
N LEU A 39 -7.23 -11.29 17.19
CA LEU A 39 -7.27 -12.76 17.21
C LEU A 39 -7.01 -13.32 18.61
N ASP A 40 -6.14 -12.66 19.38
CA ASP A 40 -5.80 -13.04 20.76
C ASP A 40 -6.89 -12.61 21.76
N GLY A 41 -7.91 -11.86 21.33
CA GLY A 41 -8.96 -11.32 22.18
C GLY A 41 -8.51 -10.12 23.01
N ASP A 42 -7.39 -9.51 22.68
CA ASP A 42 -6.84 -8.33 23.34
C ASP A 42 -7.60 -7.06 22.95
N ASN A 43 -7.56 -6.05 23.82
CA ASN A 43 -8.14 -4.75 23.50
C ASN A 43 -7.22 -3.96 22.56
N LEU A 44 -7.76 -3.58 21.40
CA LEU A 44 -7.03 -2.90 20.33
C LEU A 44 -6.45 -1.53 20.73
N TYR A 45 -7.05 -0.87 21.73
CA TYR A 45 -6.80 0.55 22.01
C TYR A 45 -6.11 0.82 23.33
N THR A 46 -5.87 -0.20 24.16
CA THR A 46 -5.33 -0.01 25.51
C THR A 46 -3.82 0.11 25.57
N ARG A 47 -3.13 -0.36 24.54
CA ARG A 47 -1.67 -0.34 24.46
C ARG A 47 -1.20 0.10 23.07
N GLY A 48 -0.02 0.71 23.01
CA GLY A 48 0.69 0.86 21.74
C GLY A 48 1.36 -0.45 21.33
N TYR A 49 1.62 -0.57 20.05
CA TYR A 49 2.34 -1.70 19.45
C TYR A 49 3.77 -1.27 19.15
N GLU A 50 4.74 -2.05 19.54
CA GLU A 50 6.15 -1.81 19.20
C GLU A 50 6.39 -2.20 17.74
N VAL A 51 6.67 -1.20 16.92
CA VAL A 51 6.92 -1.35 15.48
C VAL A 51 8.11 -0.48 15.09
N GLY A 52 9.14 -1.08 14.51
CA GLY A 52 10.34 -0.35 14.07
C GLY A 52 11.08 0.41 15.16
N GLY A 53 11.00 -0.03 16.42
CA GLY A 53 11.65 0.62 17.55
C GLY A 53 10.90 1.82 18.13
N ILE A 54 9.67 2.05 17.69
CA ILE A 54 8.75 3.05 18.26
C ILE A 54 7.42 2.40 18.64
N THR A 55 6.72 3.01 19.58
CA THR A 55 5.41 2.52 20.01
C THR A 55 4.31 3.34 19.35
N LEU A 56 3.48 2.69 18.55
CA LEU A 56 2.36 3.31 17.83
C LEU A 56 1.01 2.72 18.27
N PRO A 57 -0.01 3.56 18.45
CA PRO A 57 -1.36 3.07 18.74
C PRO A 57 -2.03 2.54 17.46
N PHE A 58 -2.94 1.57 17.62
CA PHE A 58 -3.89 1.21 16.57
C PHE A 58 -5.02 2.24 16.55
N THR A 59 -5.15 2.99 15.46
CA THR A 59 -6.10 4.13 15.36
C THR A 59 -7.31 3.82 14.47
N TYR A 60 -7.38 2.64 13.89
CA TYR A 60 -8.43 2.25 12.96
C TYR A 60 -9.62 1.60 13.67
N PRO A 61 -10.82 1.60 13.05
CA PRO A 61 -11.98 0.88 13.58
C PRO A 61 -11.71 -0.64 13.72
N PRO A 62 -12.43 -1.35 14.63
CA PRO A 62 -12.26 -2.80 14.79
C PRO A 62 -12.47 -3.60 13.49
N LEU A 63 -13.36 -3.13 12.62
CA LEU A 63 -13.58 -3.71 11.29
C LEU A 63 -12.30 -3.73 10.44
N ALA A 64 -11.48 -2.69 10.54
CA ALA A 64 -10.20 -2.64 9.83
C ALA A 64 -9.24 -3.73 10.34
N ALA A 65 -9.16 -3.93 11.67
CA ALA A 65 -8.37 -5.03 12.23
C ALA A 65 -8.81 -6.40 11.70
N MET A 66 -10.12 -6.62 11.55
CA MET A 66 -10.66 -7.85 10.94
C MET A 66 -10.22 -8.00 9.48
N LEU A 67 -10.24 -6.92 8.69
CA LEU A 67 -9.80 -6.93 7.29
C LEU A 67 -8.29 -7.16 7.15
N PHE A 68 -7.50 -6.82 8.17
CA PHE A 68 -6.05 -7.03 8.18
C PHE A 68 -5.63 -8.42 8.68
N ILE A 69 -6.55 -9.28 9.15
CA ILE A 69 -6.24 -10.64 9.60
C ILE A 69 -5.40 -11.42 8.56
N PRO A 70 -5.72 -11.42 7.26
CA PRO A 70 -4.91 -12.12 6.27
C PRO A 70 -3.44 -11.66 6.24
N LEU A 71 -3.16 -10.38 6.53
CA LEU A 71 -1.79 -9.87 6.61
C LEU A 71 -1.06 -10.35 7.85
N ALA A 72 -1.76 -10.57 8.96
CA ALA A 72 -1.18 -11.09 10.20
C ALA A 72 -0.80 -12.57 10.10
N LEU A 73 -1.53 -13.34 9.29
CA LEU A 73 -1.36 -14.79 9.15
C LEU A 73 -0.22 -15.21 8.20
N VAL A 74 0.38 -14.26 7.46
CA VAL A 74 1.47 -14.54 6.52
C VAL A 74 2.78 -13.92 6.99
N PRO A 75 3.96 -14.40 6.50
CA PRO A 75 5.23 -13.74 6.78
C PRO A 75 5.22 -12.26 6.34
N TYR A 76 5.97 -11.41 7.05
CA TYR A 76 6.01 -9.96 6.76
C TYR A 76 6.33 -9.65 5.29
N ALA A 77 7.33 -10.33 4.72
CA ALA A 77 7.69 -10.12 3.31
C ALA A 77 6.53 -10.40 2.34
N VAL A 78 5.72 -11.43 2.62
CA VAL A 78 4.53 -11.76 1.82
C VAL A 78 3.46 -10.69 1.99
N ALA A 79 3.21 -10.24 3.23
CA ALA A 79 2.27 -9.15 3.51
C ALA A 79 2.69 -7.87 2.79
N LEU A 80 3.97 -7.49 2.87
CA LEU A 80 4.53 -6.30 2.22
C LEU A 80 4.35 -6.35 0.70
N VAL A 81 4.76 -7.46 0.06
CA VAL A 81 4.68 -7.61 -1.39
C VAL A 81 3.23 -7.58 -1.86
N THR A 82 2.34 -8.35 -1.21
CA THR A 82 0.92 -8.39 -1.60
C THR A 82 0.23 -7.05 -1.41
N TRP A 83 0.52 -6.34 -0.31
CA TRP A 83 -0.01 -5.01 -0.04
C TRP A 83 0.46 -3.97 -1.05
N THR A 84 1.75 -3.96 -1.35
CA THR A 84 2.34 -3.04 -2.35
C THR A 84 1.74 -3.29 -3.74
N LEU A 85 1.64 -4.56 -4.17
CA LEU A 85 1.03 -4.91 -5.45
C LEU A 85 -0.44 -4.50 -5.51
N ALA A 86 -1.22 -4.74 -4.44
CA ALA A 86 -2.61 -4.31 -4.35
C ALA A 86 -2.73 -2.78 -4.48
N SER A 87 -1.88 -2.02 -3.75
CA SER A 87 -1.86 -0.56 -3.81
C SER A 87 -1.55 -0.04 -5.22
N VAL A 88 -0.57 -0.62 -5.91
CA VAL A 88 -0.22 -0.24 -7.29
C VAL A 88 -1.35 -0.56 -8.26
N LEU A 89 -1.99 -1.72 -8.14
CA LEU A 89 -3.13 -2.11 -8.97
C LEU A 89 -4.33 -1.19 -8.75
N LEU A 90 -4.61 -0.83 -7.51
CA LEU A 90 -5.70 0.09 -7.17
C LEU A 90 -5.41 1.50 -7.68
N LEU A 91 -4.19 2.00 -7.54
CA LEU A 91 -3.78 3.27 -8.14
C LEU A 91 -4.00 3.27 -9.65
N TRP A 92 -3.56 2.20 -10.34
CA TRP A 92 -3.80 2.06 -11.77
C TRP A 92 -5.30 2.08 -12.10
N TRP A 93 -6.11 1.35 -11.32
CA TRP A 93 -7.56 1.33 -11.49
C TRP A 93 -8.19 2.71 -11.27
N CYS A 94 -7.76 3.44 -10.24
CA CYS A 94 -8.17 4.82 -10.00
C CYS A 94 -7.83 5.72 -11.19
N LEU A 95 -6.63 5.62 -11.76
CA LEU A 95 -6.24 6.36 -12.94
C LEU A 95 -7.16 6.05 -14.14
N VAL A 96 -7.52 4.78 -14.34
CA VAL A 96 -8.47 4.39 -15.42
C VAL A 96 -9.84 5.03 -15.19
N ILE A 97 -10.35 5.01 -13.96
CA ILE A 97 -11.65 5.61 -13.62
C ILE A 97 -11.62 7.12 -13.85
N VAL A 98 -10.60 7.81 -13.34
CA VAL A 98 -10.43 9.26 -13.51
C VAL A 98 -10.37 9.62 -14.99
N LEU A 99 -9.57 8.92 -15.79
CA LEU A 99 -9.46 9.16 -17.23
C LEU A 99 -10.78 8.96 -17.96
N ARG A 100 -11.57 7.94 -17.60
CA ARG A 100 -12.89 7.72 -18.19
C ARG A 100 -13.87 8.87 -17.95
N HIS A 101 -13.79 9.49 -16.76
CA HIS A 101 -14.69 10.59 -16.42
C HIS A 101 -14.17 11.95 -16.91
N ALA A 102 -12.87 12.21 -16.75
CA ALA A 102 -12.27 13.50 -17.10
C ALA A 102 -12.02 13.66 -18.59
N ALA A 103 -11.74 12.57 -19.31
CA ALA A 103 -11.40 12.59 -20.74
C ALA A 103 -12.09 11.46 -21.52
N PRO A 104 -13.45 11.45 -21.59
CA PRO A 104 -14.22 10.35 -22.18
C PRO A 104 -13.97 10.12 -23.66
N ARG A 105 -13.38 11.11 -24.35
CA ARG A 105 -13.08 11.03 -25.80
C ARG A 105 -11.77 10.29 -26.11
N LEU A 106 -10.96 9.95 -25.10
CA LEU A 106 -9.72 9.19 -25.32
C LEU A 106 -10.05 7.76 -25.76
N ALA A 107 -9.28 7.24 -26.72
CA ALA A 107 -9.56 5.92 -27.33
C ALA A 107 -9.28 4.75 -26.39
N ASP A 108 -8.22 4.81 -25.59
CA ASP A 108 -7.82 3.72 -24.67
C ASP A 108 -7.34 4.25 -23.32
N HIS A 109 -8.28 4.35 -22.38
CA HIS A 109 -8.01 4.81 -21.02
C HIS A 109 -7.07 3.88 -20.24
N ARG A 110 -7.12 2.56 -20.50
CA ARG A 110 -6.26 1.57 -19.82
C ARG A 110 -4.81 1.72 -20.26
N MET A 111 -4.58 1.86 -21.56
CA MET A 111 -3.24 2.07 -22.10
C MET A 111 -2.66 3.38 -21.57
N ILE A 112 -3.43 4.47 -21.60
CA ILE A 112 -2.98 5.78 -21.09
C ILE A 112 -2.70 5.72 -19.59
N ALA A 113 -3.56 5.11 -18.77
CA ALA A 113 -3.32 4.91 -17.36
C ALA A 113 -2.01 4.14 -17.10
N THR A 114 -1.71 3.12 -17.92
CA THR A 114 -0.47 2.34 -17.82
C THR A 114 0.76 3.20 -18.11
N TRP A 115 0.68 4.16 -19.03
CA TRP A 115 1.78 5.09 -19.30
C TRP A 115 1.93 6.19 -18.25
N ILE A 116 0.82 6.60 -17.60
CA ILE A 116 0.84 7.59 -16.51
C ILE A 116 1.35 6.98 -15.20
N LEU A 117 1.08 5.69 -14.96
CA LEU A 117 1.37 5.02 -13.71
C LEU A 117 2.82 5.21 -13.21
N PRO A 118 3.89 5.07 -14.03
CA PRO A 118 5.26 5.30 -13.55
C PRO A 118 5.47 6.72 -13.01
N PHE A 119 4.87 7.72 -13.64
CA PHE A 119 4.95 9.11 -13.20
C PHE A 119 4.17 9.34 -11.90
N ALA A 120 3.00 8.70 -11.76
CA ALA A 120 2.22 8.75 -10.54
C ALA A 120 2.98 8.10 -9.36
N LEU A 121 3.69 6.99 -9.61
CA LEU A 121 4.46 6.29 -8.59
C LEU A 121 5.65 7.09 -8.04
N VAL A 122 6.26 7.99 -8.85
CA VAL A 122 7.34 8.86 -8.37
C VAL A 122 6.84 10.15 -7.74
N ALA A 123 5.55 10.45 -7.85
CA ALA A 123 4.95 11.59 -7.15
C ALA A 123 5.03 11.39 -5.64
N GLU A 124 5.51 12.41 -4.92
CA GLU A 124 5.78 12.34 -3.47
C GLU A 124 4.61 11.78 -2.65
N PRO A 125 3.34 12.23 -2.81
CA PRO A 125 2.24 11.70 -1.99
C PRO A 125 1.99 10.21 -2.20
N VAL A 126 2.11 9.72 -3.44
CA VAL A 126 1.92 8.30 -3.77
C VAL A 126 3.09 7.50 -3.23
N ARG A 127 4.28 8.03 -3.42
CA ARG A 127 5.52 7.45 -2.95
C ARG A 127 5.49 7.22 -1.46
N GLU A 128 5.19 8.23 -0.67
CA GLU A 128 5.12 8.14 0.78
C GLU A 128 4.02 7.18 1.24
N THR A 129 2.84 7.23 0.60
CA THR A 129 1.74 6.30 0.90
C THR A 129 2.16 4.83 0.71
N ILE A 130 2.84 4.51 -0.39
CA ILE A 130 3.34 3.15 -0.65
C ILE A 130 4.50 2.81 0.29
N GLY A 131 5.43 3.75 0.53
CA GLY A 131 6.60 3.56 1.39
C GLY A 131 6.23 3.25 2.84
N PHE A 132 5.24 3.91 3.40
CA PHE A 132 4.70 3.62 4.73
C PHE A 132 3.76 2.40 4.76
N GLY A 133 3.32 1.91 3.61
CA GLY A 133 2.32 0.84 3.52
C GLY A 133 0.91 1.28 3.93
N GLN A 134 0.58 2.56 3.70
CA GLN A 134 -0.70 3.14 4.12
C GLN A 134 -1.88 2.62 3.32
N ILE A 135 -3.05 2.57 3.98
CA ILE A 135 -4.33 2.15 3.39
C ILE A 135 -4.94 3.21 2.45
N ASN A 136 -4.39 4.42 2.36
CA ASN A 136 -5.00 5.58 1.71
C ASN A 136 -5.44 5.36 0.25
N ILE A 137 -4.77 4.46 -0.49
CA ILE A 137 -5.14 4.14 -1.87
C ILE A 137 -6.38 3.22 -1.93
N LEU A 138 -6.68 2.53 -0.82
CA LEU A 138 -7.83 1.63 -0.70
C LEU A 138 -9.12 2.35 -0.29
N LEU A 139 -9.00 3.56 0.25
CA LEU A 139 -10.11 4.41 0.70
C LEU A 139 -10.54 5.40 -0.37
#